data_93fed5efee18d2e81d0473da91bc0484
#
_entry.id   93fed5efee18d2e81d0473da91bc0484
#
_cell.length_a   1.000
_cell.length_b   1.000
_cell.length_c   1.000
_cell.angle_alpha   90.00
_cell.angle_beta   90.00
_cell.angle_gamma   90.00
#
_symmetry.space_group_name_H-M   'P 1'
#
loop_
_entity.id
_entity.type
_entity.pdbx_description
1 polymer ?
#
loop_
_entity_poly.entity_id
_entity_poly.type
_entity_poly.pdbx_seq_one_letter_code
_entity_poly.pdbx_strand_id
1 'polypeptide(L)'
;MAGRRDYEELTVITKTYDLILWSCNHTGKFPRNHRFVLGERIERNLYDLLEILIRAKYTKDRQQLLDQANLILEILRFQMRLAKDLQCLKVDSYGFAAKAIDEISNVHANDHHSPKCSSKYSKIVWAFSSSTKSRAR
;
A
#
# COMPACT_ATOMS: atom_id res chain seq x y z
N MET A 1 3.27 -7.50 29.15
CA MET A 1 3.76 -6.16 28.76
C MET A 1 3.49 -5.92 27.29
N ALA A 2 2.58 -5.00 27.02
CA ALA A 2 2.36 -4.46 25.70
C ALA A 2 3.63 -3.69 25.29
N GLY A 3 4.48 -4.33 24.51
CA GLY A 3 5.77 -3.79 24.19
C GLY A 3 5.77 -3.08 22.83
N ARG A 4 6.96 -2.86 22.33
CA ARG A 4 7.30 -2.24 21.04
C ARG A 4 6.45 -2.73 19.85
N ARG A 5 6.07 -4.01 19.85
CA ARG A 5 5.23 -4.60 18.80
C ARG A 5 3.82 -4.01 18.74
N ASP A 6 3.15 -3.87 19.88
CA ASP A 6 1.80 -3.30 19.93
C ASP A 6 1.77 -1.86 19.42
N TYR A 7 2.82 -1.10 19.72
CA TYR A 7 2.97 0.26 19.25
C TYR A 7 3.19 0.30 17.72
N GLU A 8 4.03 -0.57 17.19
CA GLU A 8 4.29 -0.67 15.75
C GLU A 8 3.04 -1.09 14.98
N GLU A 9 2.31 -2.09 15.47
CA GLU A 9 1.03 -2.54 14.88
C GLU A 9 -0.02 -1.42 14.88
N LEU A 10 -0.15 -0.70 15.99
CA LEU A 10 -1.06 0.43 16.06
C LEU A 10 -0.65 1.56 15.11
N THR A 11 0.64 1.80 14.96
CA THR A 11 1.18 2.79 14.04
C THR A 11 0.83 2.47 12.59
N VAL A 12 0.96 1.20 12.18
CA VAL A 12 0.60 0.74 10.82
C VAL A 12 -0.89 0.94 10.55
N ILE A 13 -1.73 0.56 11.48
CA ILE A 13 -3.19 0.71 11.38
C ILE A 13 -3.55 2.20 11.25
N THR A 14 -2.95 3.06 12.08
CA THR A 14 -3.17 4.51 12.04
C THR A 14 -2.74 5.11 10.70
N LYS A 15 -1.56 4.75 10.21
CA LYS A 15 -1.07 5.21 8.89
C LYS A 15 -1.98 4.76 7.75
N THR A 16 -2.48 3.53 7.80
CA THR A 16 -3.43 3.02 6.82
C THR A 16 -4.75 3.79 6.88
N TYR A 17 -5.24 4.07 8.07
CA TYR A 17 -6.44 4.88 8.26
C TYR A 17 -6.28 6.29 7.66
N ASP A 18 -5.16 6.95 7.91
CA ASP A 18 -4.86 8.28 7.36
C ASP A 18 -4.78 8.24 5.83
N LEU A 19 -4.18 7.20 5.26
CA LEU A 19 -4.11 7.01 3.82
C LEU A 19 -5.51 6.81 3.21
N ILE A 20 -6.40 6.09 3.89
CA ILE A 20 -7.80 5.93 3.47
C ILE A 20 -8.50 7.29 3.39
N LEU A 21 -8.42 8.10 4.46
CA LEU A 21 -9.02 9.43 4.49
C LEU A 21 -8.48 10.31 3.35
N TRP A 22 -7.18 10.30 3.15
CA TRP A 22 -6.54 11.03 2.06
C TRP A 22 -7.03 10.54 0.69
N SER A 23 -7.08 9.23 0.49
CA SER A 23 -7.49 8.62 -0.78
C SER A 23 -8.94 8.92 -1.12
N CYS A 24 -9.86 8.82 -0.18
CA CYS A 24 -11.28 9.12 -0.40
C CYS A 24 -11.49 10.57 -0.85
N ASN A 25 -10.71 11.51 -0.31
CA ASN A 25 -10.75 12.92 -0.72
C ASN A 25 -10.22 13.14 -2.16
N HIS A 26 -9.35 12.25 -2.65
CA HIS A 26 -8.76 12.36 -3.99
C HIS A 26 -9.55 11.57 -5.03
N THR A 27 -9.95 10.34 -4.72
CA THR A 27 -10.72 9.49 -5.64
C THR A 27 -12.07 10.10 -6.01
N GLY A 28 -12.70 10.81 -5.08
CA GLY A 28 -13.94 11.55 -5.34
C GLY A 28 -13.80 12.63 -6.43
N LYS A 29 -12.58 13.10 -6.67
CA LYS A 29 -12.27 14.12 -7.70
C LYS A 29 -11.80 13.52 -9.02
N PHE A 30 -11.71 12.19 -9.12
CA PHE A 30 -11.35 11.54 -10.38
C PHE A 30 -12.37 11.83 -11.48
N PRO A 31 -11.96 11.88 -12.75
CA PRO A 31 -12.89 11.96 -13.87
C PRO A 31 -13.95 10.86 -13.78
N ARG A 32 -15.15 11.18 -14.22
CA ARG A 32 -16.33 10.30 -14.08
C ARG A 32 -16.10 8.88 -14.59
N ASN A 33 -15.40 8.75 -15.73
CA ASN A 33 -15.08 7.46 -16.34
C ASN A 33 -14.10 6.60 -15.54
N HIS A 34 -13.31 7.19 -14.65
CA HIS A 34 -12.32 6.48 -13.82
C HIS A 34 -12.72 6.38 -12.35
N ARG A 35 -13.66 7.21 -11.88
CA ARG A 35 -14.09 7.29 -10.48
C ARG A 35 -14.64 5.96 -9.99
N PHE A 36 -15.56 5.36 -10.74
CA PHE A 36 -16.27 4.13 -10.34
C PHE A 36 -15.49 2.86 -10.67
N VAL A 37 -14.48 2.93 -11.51
CA VAL A 37 -13.66 1.77 -11.88
C VAL A 37 -12.36 1.75 -11.09
N LEU A 38 -11.53 2.75 -11.25
CA LEU A 38 -10.22 2.83 -10.58
C LEU A 38 -10.35 3.37 -9.16
N GLY A 39 -11.09 4.47 -8.97
CA GLY A 39 -11.27 5.09 -7.65
C GLY A 39 -11.89 4.15 -6.63
N GLU A 40 -12.99 3.51 -6.99
CA GLU A 40 -13.66 2.51 -6.14
C GLU A 40 -12.74 1.32 -5.84
N ARG A 41 -11.97 0.87 -6.82
CA ARG A 41 -11.05 -0.25 -6.63
C ARG A 41 -9.92 0.09 -5.65
N ILE A 42 -9.38 1.30 -5.72
CA ILE A 42 -8.37 1.79 -4.77
C ILE A 42 -8.96 1.83 -3.35
N GLU A 43 -10.13 2.42 -3.17
CA GLU A 43 -10.79 2.49 -1.87
C GLU A 43 -11.06 1.11 -1.30
N ARG A 44 -11.60 0.19 -2.09
CA ARG A 44 -11.87 -1.17 -1.67
C ARG A 44 -10.61 -1.89 -1.19
N ASN A 45 -9.52 -1.79 -1.93
CA ASN A 45 -8.24 -2.38 -1.53
C ASN A 45 -7.69 -1.77 -0.25
N LEU A 46 -7.89 -0.48 -0.02
CA LEU A 46 -7.49 0.18 1.22
C LEU A 46 -8.33 -0.28 2.42
N TYR A 47 -9.63 -0.47 2.25
CA TYR A 47 -10.51 -1.02 3.30
C TYR A 47 -10.12 -2.47 3.62
N ASP A 48 -9.88 -3.30 2.60
CA ASP A 48 -9.43 -4.68 2.78
C ASP A 48 -8.08 -4.73 3.52
N LEU A 49 -7.14 -3.84 3.16
CA LEU A 49 -5.86 -3.72 3.85
C LEU A 49 -6.04 -3.40 5.34
N LEU A 50 -6.86 -2.40 5.66
CA LEU A 50 -7.15 -2.03 7.04
C LEU A 50 -7.73 -3.21 7.84
N GLU A 51 -8.68 -3.91 7.25
CA GLU A 51 -9.32 -5.06 7.88
C GLU A 51 -8.32 -6.20 8.14
N ILE A 52 -7.48 -6.51 7.16
CA ILE A 52 -6.44 -7.55 7.29
C ILE A 52 -5.44 -7.18 8.39
N LEU A 53 -5.03 -5.92 8.47
CA LEU A 53 -4.10 -5.45 9.49
C LEU A 53 -4.71 -5.54 10.90
N ILE A 54 -5.97 -5.21 11.05
CA ILE A 54 -6.69 -5.37 12.32
C ILE A 54 -6.78 -6.85 12.70
N ARG A 55 -7.14 -7.72 11.76
CA ARG A 55 -7.18 -9.18 12.00
C ARG A 55 -5.82 -9.72 12.40
N ALA A 56 -4.74 -9.29 11.74
CA ALA A 56 -3.37 -9.71 12.04
C ALA A 56 -2.97 -9.35 13.46
N LYS A 57 -3.39 -8.19 13.96
CA LYS A 57 -3.13 -7.77 15.33
C LYS A 57 -3.68 -8.75 16.38
N TYR A 58 -4.84 -9.33 16.13
CA TYR A 58 -5.53 -10.24 17.07
C TYR A 58 -5.31 -11.73 16.77
N THR A 59 -4.51 -12.08 15.77
CA THR A 59 -4.24 -13.46 15.37
C THR A 59 -2.79 -13.85 15.71
N LYS A 60 -2.59 -15.02 16.31
CA LYS A 60 -1.25 -15.52 16.66
C LYS A 60 -0.47 -15.94 15.43
N ASP A 61 -1.08 -16.75 14.55
CA ASP A 61 -0.48 -17.18 13.28
C ASP A 61 -0.92 -16.23 12.17
N ARG A 62 -0.24 -15.11 12.09
CA ARG A 62 -0.60 -13.98 11.23
C ARG A 62 0.17 -13.91 9.92
N GLN A 63 1.05 -14.89 9.64
CA GLN A 63 1.92 -14.85 8.46
C GLN A 63 1.11 -14.70 7.15
N GLN A 64 0.06 -15.50 6.96
CA GLN A 64 -0.78 -15.42 5.79
C GLN A 64 -1.48 -14.07 5.64
N LEU A 65 -1.94 -13.50 6.74
CA LEU A 65 -2.57 -12.17 6.74
C LEU A 65 -1.59 -11.08 6.33
N LEU A 66 -0.35 -11.15 6.83
CA LEU A 66 0.69 -10.20 6.49
C LEU A 66 1.14 -10.35 5.02
N ASP A 67 1.18 -11.56 4.50
CA ASP A 67 1.47 -11.81 3.08
C ASP A 67 0.36 -11.22 2.18
N GLN A 68 -0.90 -11.38 2.57
CA GLN A 68 -2.03 -10.75 1.88
C GLN A 68 -1.95 -9.22 1.95
N ALA A 69 -1.61 -8.65 3.10
CA ALA A 69 -1.42 -7.21 3.25
C ALA A 69 -0.32 -6.69 2.33
N ASN A 70 0.81 -7.37 2.25
CA ASN A 70 1.90 -7.02 1.35
C ASN A 70 1.47 -7.06 -0.12
N LEU A 71 0.70 -8.06 -0.52
CA LEU A 71 0.17 -8.14 -1.88
C LEU A 71 -0.76 -6.97 -2.20
N ILE A 72 -1.64 -6.60 -1.28
CA ILE A 72 -2.53 -5.45 -1.46
C ILE A 72 -1.74 -4.16 -1.58
N LEU A 73 -0.67 -3.98 -0.77
CA LEU A 73 0.20 -2.82 -0.86
C LEU A 73 0.88 -2.71 -2.23
N GLU A 74 1.33 -3.83 -2.80
CA GLU A 74 1.89 -3.84 -4.16
C GLU A 74 0.84 -3.47 -5.22
N ILE A 75 -0.37 -4.01 -5.10
CA ILE A 75 -1.49 -3.67 -5.99
C ILE A 75 -1.80 -2.16 -5.89
N LEU A 76 -1.84 -1.60 -4.69
CA LEU A 76 -2.07 -0.18 -4.47
C LEU A 76 -0.99 0.70 -5.11
N ARG A 77 0.28 0.30 -5.07
CA ARG A 77 1.37 1.02 -5.74
C ARG A 77 1.11 1.17 -7.24
N PHE A 78 0.73 0.06 -7.89
CA PHE A 78 0.40 0.07 -9.31
C PHE A 78 -0.87 0.86 -9.61
N GLN A 79 -1.88 0.76 -8.78
CA GLN A 79 -3.13 1.52 -8.94
C GLN A 79 -2.90 3.03 -8.80
N MET A 80 -2.09 3.46 -7.83
CA MET A 80 -1.73 4.88 -7.67
C MET A 80 -0.90 5.39 -8.86
N ARG A 81 0.02 4.58 -9.36
CA ARG A 81 0.78 4.89 -10.57
C ARG A 81 -0.13 5.01 -11.78
N LEU A 82 -1.08 4.08 -11.95
CA LEU A 82 -2.05 4.10 -13.01
C LEU A 82 -2.93 5.36 -12.94
N ALA A 83 -3.37 5.74 -11.74
CA ALA A 83 -4.13 6.96 -11.52
C ALA A 83 -3.34 8.21 -11.94
N LYS A 84 -2.05 8.25 -11.65
CA LYS A 84 -1.16 9.33 -12.11
C LYS A 84 -1.02 9.32 -13.64
N ASP A 85 -0.77 8.16 -14.24
CA ASP A 85 -0.57 8.05 -15.71
C ASP A 85 -1.85 8.36 -16.48
N LEU A 86 -3.03 8.05 -15.92
CA LEU A 86 -4.34 8.43 -16.46
C LEU A 86 -4.73 9.89 -16.13
N GLN A 87 -3.83 10.65 -15.49
CA GLN A 87 -4.05 12.04 -15.10
C GLN A 87 -5.20 12.25 -14.09
N CYS A 88 -5.55 11.20 -13.35
CA CYS A 88 -6.50 11.29 -12.24
C CYS A 88 -5.86 11.89 -10.97
N LEU A 89 -4.56 11.67 -10.79
CA LEU A 89 -3.75 12.22 -9.71
C LEU A 89 -2.63 13.08 -10.25
N LYS A 90 -2.39 14.21 -9.58
CA LYS A 90 -1.19 15.03 -9.81
C LYS A 90 0.07 14.29 -9.35
N VAL A 91 1.23 14.64 -9.92
CA VAL A 91 2.52 14.03 -9.58
C VAL A 91 2.83 14.16 -8.08
N ASP A 92 2.56 15.30 -7.48
CA ASP A 92 2.79 15.54 -6.05
C ASP A 92 1.89 14.65 -5.17
N SER A 93 0.62 14.51 -5.55
CA SER A 93 -0.35 13.63 -4.87
C SER A 93 0.06 12.16 -4.99
N TYR A 94 0.53 11.74 -6.16
CA TYR A 94 1.08 10.41 -6.35
C TYR A 94 2.32 10.18 -5.46
N GLY A 95 3.22 11.14 -5.40
CA GLY A 95 4.42 11.06 -4.55
C GLY A 95 4.06 10.87 -3.08
N PHE A 96 3.07 11.59 -2.60
CA PHE A 96 2.55 11.44 -1.23
C PHE A 96 1.99 10.04 -0.97
N ALA A 97 1.14 9.53 -1.88
CA ALA A 97 0.55 8.20 -1.76
C ALA A 97 1.62 7.10 -1.80
N ALA A 98 2.58 7.19 -2.72
CA ALA A 98 3.68 6.24 -2.84
C ALA A 98 4.52 6.19 -1.56
N LYS A 99 4.85 7.34 -0.99
CA LYS A 99 5.59 7.44 0.27
C LYS A 99 4.79 6.84 1.44
N ALA A 100 3.50 7.11 1.54
CA ALA A 100 2.64 6.56 2.57
C ALA A 100 2.57 5.03 2.49
N ILE A 101 2.44 4.47 1.29
CA ILE A 101 2.44 3.01 1.06
C ILE A 101 3.78 2.41 1.47
N ASP A 102 4.90 3.04 1.12
CA ASP A 102 6.24 2.58 1.49
C ASP A 102 6.45 2.60 3.02
N GLU A 103 5.96 3.61 3.70
CA GLU A 103 6.03 3.68 5.17
C GLU A 103 5.24 2.55 5.84
N ILE A 104 4.05 2.22 5.34
CA ILE A 104 3.25 1.08 5.82
C ILE A 104 4.00 -0.24 5.57
N SER A 105 4.57 -0.41 4.38
CA SER A 105 5.33 -1.61 4.00
C SER A 105 6.58 -1.82 4.86
N ASN A 106 7.30 -0.74 5.18
CA ASN A 106 8.55 -0.81 5.94
C ASN A 106 8.32 -1.21 7.40
N VAL A 107 7.23 -0.77 8.02
CA VAL A 107 6.88 -1.22 9.37
C VAL A 107 6.58 -2.71 9.38
N HIS A 108 5.93 -3.23 8.33
CA HIS A 108 5.69 -4.67 8.16
C HIS A 108 6.97 -5.48 7.96
N ALA A 109 7.94 -4.96 7.21
CA ALA A 109 9.20 -5.64 6.95
C ALA A 109 10.02 -5.85 8.22
N ASN A 110 9.91 -4.95 9.19
CA ASN A 110 10.59 -5.05 10.48
C ASN A 110 9.99 -6.16 11.39
N ASP A 111 8.74 -6.54 11.18
CA ASP A 111 8.09 -7.65 11.90
C ASP A 111 8.49 -9.03 11.34
N HIS A 112 9.05 -9.06 10.14
CA HIS A 112 9.47 -10.28 9.47
C HIS A 112 10.99 -10.48 9.55
N HIS A 113 11.47 -10.99 10.67
CA HIS A 113 12.84 -11.50 10.80
C HIS A 113 12.95 -12.91 10.19
N SER A 114 12.28 -13.17 9.07
CA SER A 114 12.42 -14.42 8.33
C SER A 114 13.05 -14.13 6.96
N PRO A 115 14.27 -14.64 6.71
CA PRO A 115 15.00 -14.33 5.48
C PRO A 115 14.42 -14.93 4.21
N LYS A 116 13.29 -15.65 4.29
CA LYS A 116 12.73 -16.38 3.15
C LYS A 116 11.69 -15.61 2.32
N CYS A 117 11.12 -14.54 2.83
CA CYS A 117 10.01 -13.84 2.13
C CYS A 117 10.43 -12.59 1.36
N SER A 118 11.59 -11.99 1.66
CA SER A 118 11.97 -10.69 1.10
C SER A 118 12.54 -10.75 -0.32
N SER A 119 12.88 -11.94 -0.85
CA SER A 119 13.76 -11.99 -2.02
C SER A 119 13.04 -12.12 -3.36
N LYS A 120 11.83 -12.65 -3.43
CA LYS A 120 11.16 -12.89 -4.72
C LYS A 120 10.36 -11.72 -5.25
N TYR A 121 9.64 -11.01 -4.38
CA TYR A 121 8.76 -9.92 -4.80
C TYR A 121 9.46 -8.56 -4.89
N SER A 122 10.41 -8.30 -4.01
CA SER A 122 11.19 -7.05 -4.06
C SER A 122 12.08 -6.94 -5.30
N LYS A 123 12.61 -8.06 -5.80
CA LYS A 123 13.42 -8.09 -7.02
C LYS A 123 12.61 -7.84 -8.29
N ILE A 124 11.37 -8.32 -8.34
CA ILE A 124 10.46 -8.09 -9.48
C ILE A 124 10.06 -6.63 -9.54
N VAL A 125 9.71 -6.03 -8.41
CA VAL A 125 9.32 -4.62 -8.32
C VAL A 125 10.51 -3.71 -8.67
N TRP A 126 11.72 -4.04 -8.22
CA TRP A 126 12.92 -3.29 -8.55
C TRP A 126 13.28 -3.37 -10.03
N ALA A 127 13.16 -4.55 -10.64
CA ALA A 127 13.39 -4.75 -12.07
C ALA A 127 12.41 -3.95 -12.94
N PHE A 128 11.14 -3.86 -12.56
CA PHE A 128 10.14 -3.03 -13.24
C PHE A 128 10.36 -1.53 -13.02
N SER A 129 10.85 -1.12 -11.86
CA SER A 129 11.16 0.29 -11.56
C SER A 129 12.36 0.81 -12.33
N SER A 130 13.36 -0.04 -12.58
CA SER A 130 14.55 0.33 -13.37
C SER A 130 14.30 0.36 -14.88
N SER A 131 13.34 -0.43 -15.38
CA SER A 131 12.99 -0.47 -16.81
C SER A 131 12.28 0.79 -17.29
N THR A 132 11.65 1.56 -16.41
CA THR A 132 10.96 2.81 -16.78
C THR A 132 11.88 4.01 -16.89
N LYS A 133 13.10 3.95 -16.36
CA LYS A 133 14.09 5.03 -16.54
C LYS A 133 14.74 5.06 -17.93
N SER A 134 14.63 3.98 -18.69
CA SER A 134 15.25 3.83 -20.00
C SER A 134 14.36 4.33 -21.15
N ARG A 135 13.10 4.67 -20.92
CA ARG A 135 12.15 5.15 -21.96
C ARG A 135 11.81 6.63 -21.91
N ALA A 136 12.45 7.41 -21.07
CA ALA A 136 12.25 8.86 -20.94
C ALA A 136 13.34 9.66 -21.69
N ARG A 137 13.70 9.20 -22.90
CA ARG A 137 14.49 10.01 -23.86
C ARG A 137 13.79 10.10 -25.18
#